data_ac3221969f0796b02aeb7d0c6040ba04
#
_entry.id   ac3221969f0796b02aeb7d0c6040ba04
#
_cell.length_a   1.000
_cell.length_b   1.000
_cell.length_c   1.000
_cell.angle_alpha   90.00
_cell.angle_beta   90.00
_cell.angle_gamma   90.00
#
_symmetry.space_group_name_H-M   'P 1'
#
loop_
_entity.id
_entity.type
_entity.pdbx_description
1 polymer ?
#
loop_
_entity_poly.entity_id
_entity_poly.type
_entity_poly.pdbx_seq_one_letter_code
_entity_poly.pdbx_strand_id
1 'polypeptide(L)'
;ERQVTLDCDVLQADGGTRTAAITGAYVALCDAVALLRKRGDLTRDPILGAVAAISVGVYQGQPVLDLDYAEDSACDTDMNVVMNDGGGFIEVQGTAEGHAFRRGEMDAMLALAEKGVGELIAMQRAALGR
;
A
#
# COMPACT_ATOMS: atom_id res chain seq x y z
N GLU A 1 20.26 -19.78 -6.52
CA GLU A 1 19.48 -18.85 -5.71
C GLU A 1 19.47 -17.50 -6.40
N ARG A 2 18.30 -16.86 -6.49
CA ARG A 2 18.12 -15.56 -7.17
C ARG A 2 17.62 -14.54 -6.17
N GLN A 3 18.04 -13.31 -6.34
CA GLN A 3 17.57 -12.16 -5.57
C GLN A 3 17.00 -11.11 -6.53
N VAL A 4 15.88 -10.50 -6.15
CA VAL A 4 15.31 -9.33 -6.83
C VAL A 4 15.41 -8.15 -5.87
N THR A 5 15.99 -7.07 -6.35
CA THR A 5 16.05 -5.80 -5.62
C THR A 5 15.09 -4.82 -6.27
N LEU A 6 14.21 -4.22 -5.48
CA LEU A 6 13.29 -3.18 -5.92
C LEU A 6 13.82 -1.83 -5.43
N ASP A 7 14.07 -0.93 -6.38
CA ASP A 7 14.49 0.44 -6.12
C ASP A 7 13.37 1.39 -6.54
N CYS A 8 12.86 2.16 -5.57
CA CYS A 8 11.73 3.05 -5.79
C CYS A 8 12.22 4.50 -5.80
N ASP A 9 12.21 5.12 -6.98
CA ASP A 9 12.59 6.51 -7.17
C ASP A 9 11.34 7.39 -7.23
N VAL A 10 11.27 8.41 -6.35
CA VAL A 10 10.15 9.32 -6.24
C VAL A 10 10.32 10.47 -7.23
N LEU A 11 9.49 10.49 -8.28
CA LEU A 11 9.50 11.55 -9.28
C LEU A 11 8.66 12.76 -8.86
N GLN A 12 7.53 12.50 -8.18
CA GLN A 12 6.65 13.53 -7.64
C GLN A 12 6.08 13.03 -6.31
N ALA A 13 6.32 13.78 -5.25
CA ALA A 13 5.83 13.46 -3.92
C ALA A 13 4.48 14.13 -3.65
N ASP A 14 3.65 13.42 -2.89
CA ASP A 14 2.42 13.88 -2.26
C ASP A 14 2.23 13.10 -0.95
N GLY A 15 1.09 13.13 -0.29
CA GLY A 15 0.81 12.25 0.84
C GLY A 15 0.91 10.77 0.44
N GLY A 16 1.34 9.90 1.37
CA GLY A 16 1.40 8.47 1.14
C GLY A 16 2.51 7.99 0.18
N THR A 17 3.63 8.69 0.10
CA THR A 17 4.74 8.34 -0.79
C THR A 17 5.27 6.92 -0.55
N ARG A 18 5.48 6.52 0.71
CA ARG A 18 5.96 5.18 1.05
C ARG A 18 4.94 4.10 0.66
N THR A 19 3.67 4.31 0.91
CA THR A 19 2.61 3.35 0.59
C THR A 19 2.43 3.21 -0.93
N ALA A 20 2.51 4.30 -1.68
CA ALA A 20 2.51 4.28 -3.15
C ALA A 20 3.70 3.49 -3.70
N ALA A 21 4.89 3.65 -3.12
CA ALA A 21 6.08 2.90 -3.50
C ALA A 21 5.88 1.38 -3.31
N ILE A 22 5.31 0.94 -2.19
CA ILE A 22 5.02 -0.47 -1.93
C ILE A 22 4.04 -1.03 -2.98
N THR A 23 2.96 -0.30 -3.24
CA THR A 23 1.93 -0.69 -4.21
C THR A 23 2.50 -0.80 -5.63
N GLY A 24 3.32 0.16 -6.06
CA GLY A 24 3.99 0.14 -7.36
C GLY A 24 5.07 -0.93 -7.47
N ALA A 25 5.83 -1.17 -6.41
CA ALA A 25 6.88 -2.18 -6.37
C ALA A 25 6.35 -3.59 -6.64
N TYR A 26 5.14 -3.92 -6.17
CA TYR A 26 4.52 -5.20 -6.49
C TYR A 26 4.28 -5.37 -7.99
N VAL A 27 3.79 -4.35 -8.68
CA VAL A 27 3.58 -4.40 -10.15
C VAL A 27 4.91 -4.60 -10.87
N ALA A 28 5.95 -3.85 -10.49
CA ALA A 28 7.29 -3.99 -11.06
C ALA A 28 7.88 -5.40 -10.84
N LEU A 29 7.67 -5.97 -9.64
CA LEU A 29 8.08 -7.34 -9.34
C LEU A 29 7.38 -8.36 -10.24
N CYS A 30 6.08 -8.22 -10.44
CA CYS A 30 5.31 -9.09 -11.33
C CYS A 30 5.81 -9.02 -12.78
N ASP A 31 6.12 -7.83 -13.28
CA ASP A 31 6.67 -7.63 -14.61
C ASP A 31 8.05 -8.28 -14.75
N ALA A 32 8.92 -8.12 -13.76
CA ALA A 32 10.24 -8.75 -13.73
C ALA A 32 10.13 -10.29 -13.75
N VAL A 33 9.24 -10.85 -12.93
CA VAL A 33 8.98 -12.30 -12.88
C VAL A 33 8.43 -12.80 -14.21
N ALA A 34 7.49 -12.09 -14.82
CA ALA A 34 6.93 -12.42 -16.12
C ALA A 34 8.02 -12.47 -17.22
N LEU A 35 8.93 -11.49 -17.20
CA LEU A 35 10.07 -11.44 -18.12
C LEU A 35 11.00 -12.66 -17.94
N LEU A 36 11.36 -12.99 -16.69
CA LEU A 36 12.21 -14.15 -16.39
C LEU A 36 11.56 -15.46 -16.81
N ARG A 37 10.26 -15.59 -16.61
CA ARG A 37 9.51 -16.77 -17.07
C ARG A 37 9.48 -16.88 -18.60
N LYS A 38 9.26 -15.76 -19.28
CA LYS A 38 9.28 -15.72 -20.76
C LYS A 38 10.64 -16.12 -21.33
N ARG A 39 11.72 -15.79 -20.65
CA ARG A 39 13.10 -16.18 -21.03
C ARG A 39 13.43 -17.65 -20.69
N GLY A 40 12.59 -18.33 -19.93
CA GLY A 40 12.86 -19.68 -19.43
C GLY A 40 13.78 -19.71 -18.20
N ASP A 41 14.09 -18.55 -17.62
CA ASP A 41 14.92 -18.42 -16.43
C ASP A 41 14.20 -18.86 -15.16
N LEU A 42 12.88 -18.86 -15.17
CA LEU A 42 12.01 -19.34 -14.09
C LEU A 42 10.97 -20.30 -14.64
N THR A 43 10.86 -21.48 -14.02
CA THR A 43 9.91 -22.52 -14.39
C THR A 43 8.61 -22.44 -13.61
N ARG A 44 8.64 -21.81 -12.45
CA ARG A 44 7.47 -21.63 -11.56
C ARG A 44 7.25 -20.16 -11.27
N ASP A 45 6.02 -19.82 -10.96
CA ASP A 45 5.68 -18.49 -10.47
C ASP A 45 6.03 -18.41 -8.96
N PRO A 46 6.95 -17.53 -8.55
CA PRO A 46 7.30 -17.37 -7.15
C PRO A 46 6.36 -16.41 -6.40
N ILE A 47 5.44 -15.73 -7.11
CA ILE A 47 4.50 -14.79 -6.50
C ILE A 47 3.43 -15.54 -5.73
N LEU A 48 3.34 -15.30 -4.44
CA LEU A 48 2.38 -15.95 -3.55
C LEU A 48 1.03 -15.23 -3.50
N GLY A 49 1.01 -13.93 -3.76
CA GLY A 49 -0.18 -13.09 -3.70
C GLY A 49 0.17 -11.63 -3.94
N ALA A 50 -0.85 -10.78 -4.02
CA ALA A 50 -0.68 -9.35 -4.16
C ALA A 50 -0.51 -8.67 -2.80
N VAL A 51 0.22 -7.56 -2.81
CA VAL A 51 0.41 -6.67 -1.66
C VAL A 51 0.18 -5.25 -2.12
N ALA A 52 -0.58 -4.50 -1.35
CA ALA A 52 -0.74 -3.07 -1.54
C ALA A 52 -0.74 -2.35 -0.19
N ALA A 53 -0.47 -1.06 -0.22
CA ALA A 53 -0.40 -0.23 0.96
C ALA A 53 -1.09 1.11 0.72
N ILE A 54 -1.67 1.66 1.77
CA ILE A 54 -2.36 2.94 1.72
C ILE A 54 -2.18 3.71 3.02
N SER A 55 -2.23 5.04 2.94
CA SER A 55 -2.30 5.90 4.12
C SER A 55 -3.76 6.19 4.47
N VAL A 56 -4.03 6.16 5.76
CA VAL A 56 -5.30 6.59 6.37
C VAL A 56 -4.99 7.47 7.57
N GLY A 57 -5.92 8.29 7.97
CA GLY A 57 -5.69 9.15 9.12
C GLY A 57 -6.97 9.75 9.67
N VAL A 58 -6.79 10.61 10.67
CA VAL A 58 -7.88 11.46 11.20
C VAL A 58 -7.53 12.90 10.89
N TYR A 59 -8.35 13.52 10.06
CA TYR A 59 -8.21 14.91 9.65
C TYR A 59 -9.47 15.68 10.03
N GLN A 60 -9.29 16.75 10.81
CA GLN A 60 -10.40 17.56 11.33
C GLN A 60 -11.50 16.71 12.00
N GLY A 61 -11.08 15.71 12.79
CA GLY A 61 -11.97 14.82 13.53
C GLY A 61 -12.65 13.74 12.70
N GLN A 62 -12.32 13.61 11.41
CA GLN A 62 -12.91 12.61 10.52
C GLN A 62 -11.85 11.63 10.03
N PRO A 63 -12.13 10.30 10.02
CA PRO A 63 -11.29 9.33 9.35
C PRO A 63 -11.29 9.61 7.83
N VAL A 64 -10.10 9.63 7.24
CA VAL A 64 -9.88 9.86 5.81
C VAL A 64 -9.00 8.79 5.20
N LEU A 65 -9.26 8.49 3.94
CA LEU A 65 -8.55 7.50 3.15
C LEU A 65 -7.69 8.21 2.10
N ASP A 66 -6.46 7.74 1.94
CA ASP A 66 -5.53 8.22 0.92
C ASP A 66 -5.25 9.73 1.05
N LEU A 67 -4.61 10.08 2.17
CA LEU A 67 -4.29 11.46 2.53
C LEU A 67 -3.44 12.13 1.45
N ASP A 68 -3.87 13.31 0.98
CA ASP A 68 -3.01 14.19 0.20
C ASP A 68 -1.99 14.90 1.10
N TYR A 69 -1.07 15.66 0.52
CA TYR A 69 -0.04 16.35 1.29
C TYR A 69 -0.62 17.33 2.33
N ALA A 70 -1.68 18.05 1.98
CA ALA A 70 -2.30 19.01 2.88
C ALA A 70 -2.97 18.32 4.09
N GLU A 71 -3.65 17.21 3.83
CA GLU A 71 -4.28 16.37 4.87
C GLU A 71 -3.22 15.69 5.73
N ASP A 72 -2.20 15.08 5.13
CA ASP A 72 -1.12 14.37 5.80
C ASP A 72 -0.33 15.30 6.74
N SER A 73 0.00 16.50 6.27
CA SER A 73 0.75 17.50 7.06
C SER A 73 -0.03 18.11 8.21
N ALA A 74 -1.35 18.04 8.20
CA ALA A 74 -2.25 18.67 9.17
C ALA A 74 -3.15 17.68 9.91
N CYS A 75 -2.99 16.37 9.69
CA CYS A 75 -3.82 15.35 10.33
C CYS A 75 -3.47 15.18 11.82
N ASP A 76 -4.47 14.79 12.60
CA ASP A 76 -4.31 14.45 14.02
C ASP A 76 -3.67 13.09 14.22
N THR A 77 -3.88 12.19 13.27
CA THR A 77 -3.35 10.84 13.25
C THR A 77 -3.00 10.46 11.81
N ASP A 78 -1.82 9.90 11.64
CA ASP A 78 -1.35 9.29 10.38
C ASP A 78 -1.10 7.81 10.60
N MET A 79 -1.57 6.99 9.67
CA MET A 79 -1.43 5.54 9.72
C MET A 79 -1.17 4.98 8.33
N ASN A 80 -0.13 4.13 8.22
CA ASN A 80 0.16 3.34 7.04
C ASN A 80 -0.31 1.90 7.26
N VAL A 81 -1.03 1.36 6.30
CA VAL A 81 -1.55 0.00 6.35
C VAL A 81 -1.10 -0.77 5.11
N VAL A 82 -0.47 -1.92 5.32
CA VAL A 82 -0.06 -2.85 4.28
C VAL A 82 -0.87 -4.12 4.42
N MET A 83 -1.50 -4.56 3.34
CA MET A 83 -2.33 -5.76 3.34
C MET A 83 -2.05 -6.63 2.12
N ASN A 84 -2.37 -7.92 2.24
CA ASN A 84 -2.39 -8.84 1.11
C ASN A 84 -3.79 -8.94 0.47
N ASP A 85 -3.87 -9.61 -0.67
CA ASP A 85 -5.12 -9.83 -1.41
C ASP A 85 -6.09 -10.82 -0.74
N GLY A 86 -5.65 -11.51 0.29
CA GLY A 86 -6.50 -12.34 1.16
C GLY A 86 -7.15 -11.58 2.31
N GLY A 87 -6.97 -10.26 2.39
CA GLY A 87 -7.51 -9.42 3.46
C GLY A 87 -6.71 -9.46 4.75
N GLY A 88 -5.51 -10.05 4.73
CA GLY A 88 -4.61 -10.10 5.89
C GLY A 88 -3.80 -8.82 6.03
N PHE A 89 -3.64 -8.33 7.26
CA PHE A 89 -2.76 -7.22 7.58
C PHE A 89 -1.31 -7.70 7.65
N ILE A 90 -0.41 -7.01 6.96
CA ILE A 90 1.04 -7.25 6.99
C ILE A 90 1.71 -6.23 7.93
N GLU A 91 1.30 -4.97 7.83
CA GLU A 91 1.81 -3.89 8.67
C GLU A 91 0.67 -2.92 8.98
N VAL A 92 0.59 -2.52 10.24
CA VAL A 92 -0.23 -1.40 10.71
C VAL A 92 0.69 -0.51 11.53
N GLN A 93 0.98 0.67 11.01
CA GLN A 93 1.85 1.65 11.66
C GLN A 93 1.12 2.98 11.75
N GLY A 94 0.85 3.42 12.96
CA GLY A 94 0.12 4.67 13.19
C GLY A 94 0.71 5.49 14.33
N THR A 95 0.62 6.79 14.20
CA THR A 95 1.11 7.76 15.19
C THR A 95 0.08 8.88 15.35
N ALA A 96 -0.22 9.22 16.60
CA ALA A 96 -0.99 10.41 16.93
C ALA A 96 -0.06 11.62 16.94
N GLU A 97 -0.33 12.60 16.09
CA GLU A 97 0.43 13.85 16.01
C GLU A 97 -0.16 14.93 16.95
N GLY A 98 -1.46 14.95 17.13
CA GLY A 98 -2.18 15.88 18.00
C GLY A 98 -2.64 15.22 19.29
N HIS A 99 -3.84 14.68 19.29
CA HIS A 99 -4.36 13.91 20.41
C HIS A 99 -4.37 12.42 20.08
N ALA A 100 -4.27 11.60 21.13
CA ALA A 100 -4.33 10.15 21.00
C ALA A 100 -5.65 9.72 20.33
N PHE A 101 -5.56 8.82 19.36
CA PHE A 101 -6.73 8.24 18.72
C PHE A 101 -7.35 7.14 19.60
N ARG A 102 -8.66 7.04 19.55
CA ARG A 102 -9.43 6.04 20.28
C ARG A 102 -9.56 4.76 19.46
N ARG A 103 -9.96 3.69 20.13
CA ARG A 103 -10.18 2.40 19.49
C ARG A 103 -11.18 2.48 18.33
N GLY A 104 -12.27 3.21 18.48
CA GLY A 104 -13.26 3.39 17.41
C GLY A 104 -12.71 4.12 16.19
N GLU A 105 -11.82 5.10 16.39
CA GLU A 105 -11.12 5.78 15.30
C GLU A 105 -10.13 4.85 14.59
N MET A 106 -9.41 4.02 15.34
CA MET A 106 -8.55 2.98 14.77
C MET A 106 -9.36 1.99 13.92
N ASP A 107 -10.47 1.50 14.43
CA ASP A 107 -11.34 0.56 13.70
C ASP A 107 -11.88 1.21 12.42
N ALA A 108 -12.26 2.48 12.45
CA ALA A 108 -12.70 3.22 11.27
C ALA A 108 -11.58 3.40 10.22
N MET A 109 -10.37 3.74 10.67
CA MET A 109 -9.20 3.84 9.79
C MET A 109 -8.86 2.50 9.13
N LEU A 110 -8.90 1.40 9.88
CA LEU A 110 -8.64 0.06 9.34
C LEU A 110 -9.71 -0.36 8.33
N ALA A 111 -10.99 -0.05 8.56
CA ALA A 111 -12.05 -0.32 7.60
C ALA A 111 -11.86 0.46 6.29
N LEU A 112 -11.44 1.73 6.36
CA LEU A 112 -11.08 2.53 5.19
C LEU A 112 -9.86 1.95 4.46
N ALA A 113 -8.86 1.49 5.21
CA ALA A 113 -7.67 0.88 4.63
C ALA A 113 -8.00 -0.41 3.87
N GLU A 114 -8.85 -1.27 4.41
CA GLU A 114 -9.33 -2.49 3.72
C GLU A 114 -9.99 -2.14 2.38
N LYS A 115 -10.86 -1.13 2.37
CA LYS A 115 -11.50 -0.64 1.14
C LYS A 115 -10.44 -0.15 0.14
N GLY A 116 -9.56 0.74 0.56
CA GLY A 116 -8.55 1.34 -0.30
C GLY A 116 -7.56 0.33 -0.86
N VAL A 117 -7.09 -0.62 -0.03
CA VAL A 117 -6.22 -1.71 -0.49
C VAL A 117 -6.92 -2.60 -1.51
N GLY A 118 -8.20 -2.91 -1.30
CA GLY A 118 -8.99 -3.68 -2.26
C GLY A 118 -9.07 -2.99 -3.63
N GLU A 119 -9.29 -1.68 -3.65
CA GLU A 119 -9.29 -0.87 -4.87
C GLU A 119 -7.91 -0.85 -5.54
N LEU A 120 -6.83 -0.66 -4.76
CA LEU A 120 -5.46 -0.67 -5.27
C LEU A 120 -5.07 -2.02 -5.87
N ILE A 121 -5.45 -3.14 -5.24
CA ILE A 121 -5.19 -4.48 -5.79
C ILE A 121 -5.94 -4.69 -7.11
N ALA A 122 -7.17 -4.19 -7.23
CA ALA A 122 -7.89 -4.23 -8.50
C ALA A 122 -7.18 -3.42 -9.59
N MET A 123 -6.64 -2.24 -9.24
CA MET A 123 -5.84 -1.42 -10.17
C MET A 123 -4.52 -2.10 -10.55
N GLN A 124 -3.84 -2.75 -9.62
CA GLN A 124 -2.63 -3.54 -9.90
C GLN A 124 -2.93 -4.67 -10.90
N ARG A 125 -4.02 -5.40 -10.69
CA ARG A 125 -4.45 -6.45 -11.63
C ARG A 125 -4.74 -5.90 -13.01
N ALA A 126 -5.45 -4.79 -13.11
CA ALA A 126 -5.72 -4.12 -14.37
C ALA A 126 -4.43 -3.70 -15.08
N ALA A 127 -3.47 -3.12 -14.36
CA ALA A 127 -2.17 -2.72 -14.91
C ALA A 127 -1.36 -3.92 -15.42
N LEU A 128 -1.51 -5.09 -14.80
CA LEU A 128 -0.84 -6.34 -15.20
C LEU A 128 -1.61 -7.12 -16.28
N GLY A 129 -2.78 -6.63 -16.71
CA GLY A 129 -3.63 -7.34 -17.69
C GLY A 129 -4.32 -8.58 -17.12
N ARG A 130 -4.62 -8.56 -15.85
CA ARG A 130 -5.23 -9.69 -15.13
C ARG A 130 -6.66 -9.40 -14.67
#